data_19ea3059ac2ed99ad0f9dae9e25b7e63
#
_entry.id   19ea3059ac2ed99ad0f9dae9e25b7e63
#
_cell.length_a   1.000
_cell.length_b   1.000
_cell.length_c   1.000
_cell.angle_alpha   90.00
_cell.angle_beta   90.00
_cell.angle_gamma   90.00
#
_symmetry.space_group_name_H-M   'P 1'
#
loop_
_entity.id
_entity.type
_entity.pdbx_description
1 polymer ?
#
loop_
_entity_poly.entity_id
_entity_poly.type
_entity_poly.pdbx_seq_one_letter_code
_entity_poly.pdbx_strand_id
1 'polypeptide(L)'
;YPYVFKIINDRFAPPKMGTKEMVKDRYYFVKNHVRIGRLADTWEFSNVAFPLKDIDDALLIELKRKAGSNIEIEGDLLIIKHMYIENKMTPLNMYLETATKEQQTNIINDYGKAIDELINSNIFPGDMLTKNFGVTRQNRVVFYDYDEITLMSKPVFKKIPESKTYEQELASEPWYY
;
A
#
# COMPACT_ATOMS: atom_id res chain seq x y z
N TYR A 1 4.69 -16.57 -9.35
CA TYR A 1 4.34 -15.57 -10.36
C TYR A 1 4.99 -14.23 -9.97
N PRO A 2 5.40 -13.40 -10.95
CA PRO A 2 6.11 -12.14 -10.70
C PRO A 2 5.18 -10.97 -10.34
N TYR A 3 3.89 -11.22 -10.18
CA TYR A 3 2.86 -10.20 -9.97
C TYR A 3 2.12 -10.37 -8.64
N VAL A 4 1.64 -9.25 -8.12
CA VAL A 4 0.72 -9.15 -6.98
C VAL A 4 -0.59 -8.56 -7.48
N PHE A 5 -1.71 -9.16 -7.08
CA PHE A 5 -3.05 -8.68 -7.37
C PHE A 5 -3.60 -7.95 -6.16
N LYS A 6 -4.02 -6.70 -6.33
CA LYS A 6 -4.63 -5.89 -5.29
C LYS A 6 -6.11 -5.71 -5.56
N ILE A 7 -6.93 -6.19 -4.65
CA ILE A 7 -8.38 -6.09 -4.71
C ILE A 7 -8.83 -5.22 -3.54
N ILE A 8 -9.57 -4.15 -3.82
CA ILE A 8 -10.03 -3.23 -2.79
C ILE A 8 -11.16 -3.89 -1.98
N ASN A 9 -11.02 -3.88 -0.66
CA ASN A 9 -12.03 -4.40 0.26
C ASN A 9 -13.32 -3.55 0.20
N ASP A 10 -14.47 -4.18 0.46
CA ASP A 10 -15.77 -3.50 0.54
C ASP A 10 -15.90 -2.68 1.85
N ARG A 11 -15.19 -3.10 2.90
CA ARG A 11 -15.20 -2.44 4.22
C ARG A 11 -13.78 -2.31 4.74
N PHE A 12 -13.52 -1.18 5.37
CA PHE A 12 -12.27 -0.90 6.06
C PHE A 12 -12.48 -1.01 7.56
N ALA A 13 -11.57 -1.72 8.24
CA ALA A 13 -11.61 -1.82 9.70
C ALA A 13 -10.95 -0.58 10.33
N PRO A 14 -11.45 -0.10 11.48
CA PRO A 14 -10.74 0.93 12.24
C PRO A 14 -9.28 0.51 12.53
N PRO A 15 -8.32 1.43 12.55
CA PRO A 15 -8.49 2.89 12.46
C PRO A 15 -8.60 3.44 11.02
N LYS A 16 -8.49 2.60 9.97
CA LYS A 16 -8.61 3.05 8.58
C LYS A 16 -10.02 3.56 8.29
N MET A 17 -10.13 4.87 8.14
CA MET A 17 -11.38 5.53 7.71
C MET A 17 -11.28 5.82 6.22
N GLY A 18 -11.88 4.96 5.40
CA GLY A 18 -11.85 5.13 3.95
C GLY A 18 -13.00 4.42 3.25
N THR A 19 -13.27 4.82 2.02
CA THR A 19 -14.20 4.13 1.14
C THR A 19 -13.44 3.55 -0.06
N LYS A 20 -14.08 2.62 -0.76
CA LYS A 20 -13.55 2.02 -1.99
C LYS A 20 -13.26 3.08 -3.06
N GLU A 21 -14.13 4.10 -3.13
CA GLU A 21 -14.00 5.23 -4.04
C GLU A 21 -12.76 6.06 -3.69
N MET A 22 -12.55 6.36 -2.41
CA MET A 22 -11.36 7.10 -1.98
C MET A 22 -10.06 6.38 -2.36
N VAL A 23 -10.00 5.06 -2.21
CA VAL A 23 -8.83 4.28 -2.62
C VAL A 23 -8.63 4.37 -4.13
N LYS A 24 -9.70 4.20 -4.93
CA LYS A 24 -9.63 4.35 -6.39
C LYS A 24 -9.15 5.73 -6.82
N ASP A 25 -9.62 6.79 -6.15
CA ASP A 25 -9.19 8.16 -6.41
C ASP A 25 -7.68 8.35 -6.13
N ARG A 26 -7.14 7.67 -5.11
CA ARG A 26 -5.70 7.68 -4.82
C ARG A 26 -4.88 7.01 -5.93
N TYR A 27 -5.32 5.83 -6.39
CA TYR A 27 -4.67 5.16 -7.53
C TYR A 27 -4.76 5.99 -8.81
N TYR A 28 -5.93 6.59 -9.07
CA TYR A 28 -6.11 7.51 -10.21
C TYR A 28 -5.18 8.72 -10.09
N PHE A 29 -5.06 9.32 -8.90
CA PHE A 29 -4.15 10.43 -8.63
C PHE A 29 -2.70 10.04 -8.94
N VAL A 30 -2.22 8.91 -8.42
CA VAL A 30 -0.86 8.42 -8.70
C VAL A 30 -0.63 8.24 -10.21
N LYS A 31 -1.55 7.55 -10.87
CA LYS A 31 -1.43 7.21 -12.29
C LYS A 31 -1.39 8.44 -13.21
N ASN A 32 -2.14 9.48 -12.88
CA ASN A 32 -2.35 10.61 -13.80
C ASN A 32 -1.58 11.88 -13.42
N HIS A 33 -1.19 12.03 -12.15
CA HIS A 33 -0.59 13.28 -11.66
C HIS A 33 0.83 13.12 -11.14
N VAL A 34 1.30 11.88 -10.95
CA VAL A 34 2.60 11.66 -10.33
C VAL A 34 3.51 10.89 -11.29
N ARG A 35 4.60 11.54 -11.70
CA ARG A 35 5.63 10.94 -12.56
C ARG A 35 6.96 10.85 -11.83
N ILE A 36 6.98 10.09 -10.75
CA ILE A 36 8.17 9.91 -9.92
C ILE A 36 8.56 8.44 -9.96
N GLY A 37 9.83 8.16 -10.26
CA GLY A 37 10.36 6.81 -10.29
C GLY A 37 10.51 6.15 -8.89
N ARG A 38 9.79 6.64 -7.87
CA ARG A 38 9.74 6.10 -6.51
C ARG A 38 8.37 5.55 -6.12
N LEU A 39 7.44 5.54 -7.07
CA LEU A 39 6.15 4.87 -6.91
C LEU A 39 6.14 3.59 -7.74
N ALA A 40 5.55 2.54 -7.21
CA ALA A 40 5.40 1.27 -7.92
C ALA A 40 4.46 1.45 -9.12
N ASP A 41 4.83 0.85 -10.25
CA ASP A 41 3.94 0.81 -11.40
C ASP A 41 2.74 -0.09 -11.11
N THR A 42 1.54 0.43 -11.36
CA THR A 42 0.28 -0.28 -11.19
C THR A 42 -0.50 -0.30 -12.49
N TRP A 43 -1.03 -1.46 -12.83
CA TRP A 43 -1.95 -1.62 -13.95
C TRP A 43 -3.36 -1.89 -13.43
N GLU A 44 -4.32 -1.19 -13.96
CA GLU A 44 -5.73 -1.32 -13.61
C GLU A 44 -6.43 -2.22 -14.63
N PHE A 45 -7.16 -3.21 -14.14
CA PHE A 45 -7.92 -4.15 -14.94
C PHE A 45 -9.36 -4.23 -14.46
N SER A 46 -10.28 -4.44 -15.43
CA SER A 46 -11.69 -4.67 -15.16
C SER A 46 -12.15 -5.99 -15.77
N ASN A 47 -13.08 -6.66 -15.06
CA ASN A 47 -13.71 -7.91 -15.50
C ASN A 47 -12.72 -8.99 -15.89
N VAL A 48 -11.75 -9.25 -15.00
CA VAL A 48 -10.75 -10.30 -15.20
C VAL A 48 -11.32 -11.64 -14.75
N ALA A 49 -11.32 -12.62 -15.66
CA ALA A 49 -11.85 -13.94 -15.41
C ALA A 49 -10.73 -14.93 -15.03
N PHE A 50 -10.95 -15.68 -13.96
CA PHE A 50 -10.08 -16.75 -13.47
C PHE A 50 -10.86 -18.07 -13.43
N PRO A 51 -10.32 -19.21 -13.92
CA PRO A 51 -10.96 -20.50 -13.73
C PRO A 51 -11.11 -20.84 -12.25
N LEU A 52 -12.32 -21.19 -11.80
CA LEU A 52 -12.58 -21.54 -10.38
C LEU A 52 -11.72 -22.69 -9.90
N LYS A 53 -11.41 -23.64 -10.77
CA LYS A 53 -10.53 -24.79 -10.45
C LYS A 53 -9.11 -24.40 -10.03
N ASP A 54 -8.65 -23.19 -10.40
CA ASP A 54 -7.32 -22.70 -10.11
C ASP A 54 -7.33 -21.77 -8.86
N ILE A 55 -8.49 -21.58 -8.22
CA ILE A 55 -8.69 -20.76 -7.03
C ILE A 55 -8.84 -21.69 -5.81
N ASP A 56 -8.00 -21.46 -4.81
CA ASP A 56 -8.12 -22.15 -3.52
C ASP A 56 -9.43 -21.78 -2.82
N ASP A 57 -10.11 -22.76 -2.21
CA ASP A 57 -11.41 -22.57 -1.53
C ASP A 57 -11.31 -21.54 -0.39
N ALA A 58 -10.23 -21.54 0.37
CA ALA A 58 -10.03 -20.59 1.46
C ALA A 58 -9.87 -19.16 0.91
N LEU A 59 -9.16 -19.01 -0.21
CA LEU A 59 -9.04 -17.72 -0.92
C LEU A 59 -10.40 -17.25 -1.44
N LEU A 60 -11.21 -18.14 -2.03
CA LEU A 60 -12.54 -17.79 -2.54
C LEU A 60 -13.47 -17.33 -1.41
N ILE A 61 -13.45 -18.01 -0.25
CA ILE A 61 -14.21 -17.61 0.94
C ILE A 61 -13.76 -16.23 1.42
N GLU A 62 -12.46 -15.98 1.47
CA GLU A 62 -11.92 -14.69 1.90
C GLU A 62 -12.30 -13.56 0.93
N LEU A 63 -12.20 -13.77 -0.37
CA LEU A 63 -12.62 -12.83 -1.39
C LEU A 63 -14.11 -12.48 -1.27
N LYS A 64 -14.98 -13.50 -1.11
CA LYS A 64 -16.42 -13.28 -0.89
C LYS A 64 -16.69 -12.43 0.36
N ARG A 65 -15.94 -12.67 1.44
CA ARG A 65 -16.10 -11.96 2.71
C ARG A 65 -15.60 -10.52 2.65
N LYS A 66 -14.44 -10.26 2.01
CA LYS A 66 -13.77 -8.97 2.02
C LYS A 66 -14.13 -8.07 0.84
N ALA A 67 -14.39 -8.65 -0.32
CA ALA A 67 -14.57 -7.93 -1.58
C ALA A 67 -15.74 -8.50 -2.40
N GLY A 68 -16.81 -8.97 -1.74
CA GLY A 68 -17.93 -9.64 -2.37
C GLY A 68 -18.62 -8.81 -3.44
N SER A 69 -18.69 -7.48 -3.28
CA SER A 69 -19.26 -6.58 -4.30
C SER A 69 -18.44 -6.50 -5.58
N ASN A 70 -17.16 -6.89 -5.49
CA ASN A 70 -16.18 -6.79 -6.58
C ASN A 70 -15.99 -8.11 -7.34
N ILE A 71 -16.67 -9.17 -6.93
CA ILE A 71 -16.56 -10.49 -7.55
C ILE A 71 -17.91 -11.00 -8.03
N GLU A 72 -17.86 -11.83 -9.06
CA GLU A 72 -19.02 -12.53 -9.61
C GLU A 72 -18.60 -13.92 -10.05
N ILE A 73 -19.51 -14.90 -9.99
CA ILE A 73 -19.25 -16.26 -10.46
C ILE A 73 -20.18 -16.51 -11.65
N GLU A 74 -19.58 -16.80 -12.79
CA GLU A 74 -20.29 -17.14 -14.02
C GLU A 74 -19.82 -18.52 -14.51
N GLY A 75 -20.66 -19.53 -14.34
CA GLY A 75 -20.28 -20.92 -14.65
C GLY A 75 -19.04 -21.34 -13.86
N ASP A 76 -17.98 -21.73 -14.56
CA ASP A 76 -16.70 -22.18 -13.98
C ASP A 76 -15.67 -21.04 -13.80
N LEU A 77 -16.11 -19.78 -13.89
CA LEU A 77 -15.23 -18.61 -13.82
C LEU A 77 -15.54 -17.75 -12.60
N LEU A 78 -14.49 -17.32 -11.93
CA LEU A 78 -14.51 -16.19 -10.98
C LEU A 78 -14.16 -14.92 -11.76
N ILE A 79 -15.08 -13.95 -11.81
CA ILE A 79 -14.85 -12.65 -12.42
C ILE A 79 -14.55 -11.63 -11.34
N ILE A 80 -13.40 -10.98 -11.44
CA ILE A 80 -13.02 -9.85 -10.60
C ILE A 80 -13.33 -8.58 -11.40
N LYS A 81 -14.32 -7.80 -10.92
CA LYS A 81 -14.85 -6.63 -11.64
C LYS A 81 -13.82 -5.50 -11.74
N HIS A 82 -12.94 -5.39 -10.74
CA HIS A 82 -11.90 -4.36 -10.70
C HIS A 82 -10.73 -4.82 -9.84
N MET A 83 -9.52 -4.67 -10.36
CA MET A 83 -8.27 -5.00 -9.64
C MET A 83 -7.10 -4.19 -10.15
N TYR A 84 -6.09 -4.03 -9.29
CA TYR A 84 -4.77 -3.54 -9.67
C TYR A 84 -3.77 -4.69 -9.71
N ILE A 85 -2.83 -4.62 -10.63
CA ILE A 85 -1.71 -5.56 -10.76
C ILE A 85 -0.42 -4.77 -10.60
N GLU A 86 0.50 -5.31 -9.81
CA GLU A 86 1.83 -4.74 -9.58
C GLU A 86 2.91 -5.80 -9.76
N ASN A 87 4.13 -5.37 -10.06
CA ASN A 87 5.28 -6.26 -9.98
C ASN A 87 5.50 -6.68 -8.54
N LYS A 88 5.75 -7.98 -8.32
CA LYS A 88 6.10 -8.49 -7.00
C LYS A 88 7.45 -7.91 -6.57
N MET A 89 7.46 -7.28 -5.40
CA MET A 89 8.65 -6.74 -4.73
C MET A 89 8.81 -7.41 -3.38
N THR A 90 9.99 -7.33 -2.80
CA THR A 90 10.20 -7.74 -1.42
C THR A 90 9.88 -6.55 -0.51
N PRO A 91 8.93 -6.64 0.43
CA PRO A 91 8.69 -5.58 1.41
C PRO A 91 9.99 -5.22 2.13
N LEU A 92 10.25 -3.92 2.31
CA LEU A 92 11.52 -3.43 2.85
C LEU A 92 11.82 -3.98 4.25
N ASN A 93 10.79 -4.10 5.12
CA ASN A 93 10.96 -4.71 6.44
C ASN A 93 11.46 -6.16 6.33
N MET A 94 10.89 -6.97 5.43
CA MET A 94 11.30 -8.37 5.22
C MET A 94 12.70 -8.46 4.56
N TYR A 95 13.02 -7.55 3.65
CA TYR A 95 14.35 -7.48 3.06
C TYR A 95 15.42 -7.23 4.12
N LEU A 96 15.17 -6.30 5.04
CA LEU A 96 16.09 -5.95 6.12
C LEU A 96 16.37 -7.12 7.08
N GLU A 97 15.45 -8.05 7.27
CA GLU A 97 15.62 -9.22 8.13
C GLU A 97 16.66 -10.22 7.58
N THR A 98 16.80 -10.31 6.26
CA THR A 98 17.63 -11.31 5.58
C THR A 98 18.89 -10.73 4.93
N ALA A 99 18.96 -9.41 4.80
CA ALA A 99 20.07 -8.71 4.14
C ALA A 99 21.34 -8.66 5.00
N THR A 100 22.52 -8.68 4.37
CA THR A 100 23.81 -8.41 5.04
C THR A 100 23.87 -6.96 5.54
N LYS A 101 24.77 -6.65 6.48
CA LYS A 101 24.93 -5.27 6.99
C LYS A 101 25.22 -4.25 5.88
N GLU A 102 26.02 -4.62 4.90
CA GLU A 102 26.29 -3.76 3.74
C GLU A 102 25.04 -3.50 2.91
N GLN A 103 24.27 -4.56 2.62
CA GLN A 103 22.99 -4.45 1.92
C GLN A 103 21.96 -3.62 2.71
N GLN A 104 21.88 -3.81 4.03
CA GLN A 104 21.04 -3.00 4.91
C GLN A 104 21.39 -1.52 4.83
N THR A 105 22.69 -1.19 4.93
CA THR A 105 23.17 0.19 4.83
C THR A 105 22.80 0.82 3.48
N ASN A 106 23.03 0.11 2.39
CA ASN A 106 22.74 0.58 1.05
C ASN A 106 21.24 0.82 0.84
N ILE A 107 20.40 -0.13 1.27
CA ILE A 107 18.95 -0.03 1.06
C ILE A 107 18.29 1.02 1.97
N ILE A 108 18.78 1.22 3.19
CA ILE A 108 18.30 2.29 4.09
C ILE A 108 18.66 3.66 3.53
N ASN A 109 19.85 3.82 2.96
CA ASN A 109 20.21 5.06 2.26
C ASN A 109 19.31 5.31 1.04
N ASP A 110 18.96 4.27 0.29
CA ASP A 110 18.04 4.40 -0.83
C ASP A 110 16.58 4.66 -0.38
N TYR A 111 16.18 4.13 0.78
CA TYR A 111 14.90 4.46 1.42
C TYR A 111 14.82 5.95 1.79
N GLY A 112 15.88 6.50 2.40
CA GLY A 112 15.96 7.94 2.68
C GLY A 112 15.82 8.77 1.39
N LYS A 113 16.55 8.40 0.32
CA LYS A 113 16.42 9.06 -0.98
C LYS A 113 15.00 8.95 -1.58
N ALA A 114 14.33 7.81 -1.38
CA ALA A 114 12.96 7.63 -1.85
C ALA A 114 12.00 8.61 -1.17
N ILE A 115 12.14 8.79 0.15
CA ILE A 115 11.37 9.78 0.92
C ILE A 115 11.67 11.20 0.42
N ASP A 116 12.95 11.57 0.27
CA ASP A 116 13.34 12.89 -0.23
C ASP A 116 12.78 13.18 -1.63
N GLU A 117 12.85 12.22 -2.53
CA GLU A 117 12.31 12.36 -3.89
C GLU A 117 10.79 12.53 -3.89
N LEU A 118 10.06 11.80 -3.02
CA LEU A 118 8.61 11.94 -2.86
C LEU A 118 8.25 13.35 -2.33
N ILE A 119 8.91 13.78 -1.26
CA ILE A 119 8.68 15.10 -0.63
C ILE A 119 8.99 16.23 -1.63
N ASN A 120 10.13 16.19 -2.30
CA ASN A 120 10.54 17.19 -3.30
C ASN A 120 9.59 17.25 -4.50
N SER A 121 8.84 16.19 -4.73
CA SER A 121 7.79 16.13 -5.75
C SER A 121 6.40 16.47 -5.22
N ASN A 122 6.33 17.04 -4.03
CA ASN A 122 5.07 17.41 -3.35
C ASN A 122 4.15 16.22 -3.05
N ILE A 123 4.72 15.03 -2.84
CA ILE A 123 3.96 13.81 -2.51
C ILE A 123 4.20 13.43 -1.06
N PHE A 124 3.10 13.27 -0.33
CA PHE A 124 3.08 12.70 1.02
C PHE A 124 2.54 11.26 0.97
N PRO A 125 3.34 10.24 1.31
CA PRO A 125 2.89 8.84 1.26
C PRO A 125 1.76 8.51 2.24
N GLY A 126 1.59 9.30 3.29
CA GLY A 126 0.70 9.01 4.42
C GLY A 126 1.44 8.20 5.48
N ASP A 127 1.43 6.88 5.35
CA ASP A 127 2.15 5.97 6.24
C ASP A 127 3.53 5.61 5.66
N MET A 128 4.60 6.12 6.29
CA MET A 128 5.99 5.89 5.87
C MET A 128 6.64 4.66 6.54
N LEU A 129 5.86 3.69 7.02
CA LEU A 129 6.40 2.45 7.56
C LEU A 129 7.12 1.64 6.47
N THR A 130 8.20 0.98 6.86
CA THR A 130 9.03 0.18 5.93
C THR A 130 8.25 -0.94 5.22
N LYS A 131 7.17 -1.45 5.83
CA LYS A 131 6.29 -2.44 5.20
C LYS A 131 5.53 -1.92 3.95
N ASN A 132 5.41 -0.59 3.80
CA ASN A 132 4.70 0.06 2.69
C ASN A 132 5.63 0.42 1.52
N PHE A 133 6.92 0.10 1.67
CA PHE A 133 7.94 0.23 0.64
C PHE A 133 8.42 -1.14 0.17
N GLY A 134 8.70 -1.26 -1.11
CA GLY A 134 9.21 -2.48 -1.73
C GLY A 134 10.61 -2.29 -2.29
N VAL A 135 11.42 -3.35 -2.18
CA VAL A 135 12.71 -3.43 -2.82
C VAL A 135 12.54 -4.11 -4.17
N THR A 136 12.87 -3.41 -5.24
CA THR A 136 12.82 -3.92 -6.61
C THR A 136 13.99 -4.87 -6.89
N ARG A 137 13.93 -5.59 -8.01
CA ARG A 137 15.03 -6.47 -8.47
C ARG A 137 16.35 -5.73 -8.72
N GLN A 138 16.29 -4.40 -8.95
CA GLN A 138 17.44 -3.53 -9.13
C GLN A 138 17.94 -2.93 -7.81
N ASN A 139 17.51 -3.45 -6.66
CA ASN A 139 17.81 -2.93 -5.32
C ASN A 139 17.41 -1.46 -5.15
N ARG A 140 16.29 -1.06 -5.70
CA ARG A 140 15.73 0.27 -5.56
C ARG A 140 14.48 0.24 -4.68
N VAL A 141 14.38 1.18 -3.76
CA VAL A 141 13.21 1.31 -2.88
C VAL A 141 12.13 2.13 -3.58
N VAL A 142 10.91 1.60 -3.61
CA VAL A 142 9.72 2.27 -4.15
C VAL A 142 8.55 2.13 -3.18
N PHE A 143 7.70 3.13 -3.14
CA PHE A 143 6.47 3.12 -2.35
C PHE A 143 5.35 2.43 -3.13
N TYR A 144 4.54 1.58 -2.48
CA TYR A 144 3.48 0.82 -3.15
C TYR A 144 2.12 0.83 -2.43
N ASP A 145 2.00 1.43 -1.25
CA ASP A 145 0.72 1.52 -0.52
C ASP A 145 0.08 2.90 -0.70
N TYR A 146 -0.85 3.00 -1.65
CA TYR A 146 -1.44 4.28 -2.05
C TYR A 146 -2.68 4.67 -1.26
N ASP A 147 -3.09 3.88 -0.27
CA ASP A 147 -4.35 4.10 0.47
C ASP A 147 -4.44 5.50 1.10
N GLU A 148 -3.31 6.09 1.50
CA GLU A 148 -3.25 7.38 2.20
C GLU A 148 -2.43 8.46 1.47
N ILE A 149 -1.95 8.15 0.25
CA ILE A 149 -1.11 9.08 -0.51
C ILE A 149 -1.83 10.40 -0.81
N THR A 150 -1.14 11.51 -0.67
CA THR A 150 -1.70 12.85 -0.94
C THR A 150 -0.58 13.86 -1.29
N LEU A 151 -0.95 15.11 -1.55
CA LEU A 151 0.03 16.18 -1.74
C LEU A 151 0.60 16.62 -0.38
N MET A 152 1.90 16.93 -0.31
CA MET A 152 2.57 17.47 0.88
C MET A 152 1.93 18.77 1.40
N SER A 153 1.27 19.52 0.53
CA SER A 153 0.58 20.77 0.89
C SER A 153 -0.73 20.56 1.68
N LYS A 154 -1.26 19.32 1.75
CA LYS A 154 -2.53 19.02 2.41
C LYS A 154 -2.39 18.65 3.90
N PRO A 155 -1.41 17.82 4.33
CA PRO A 155 -1.25 17.49 5.73
C PRO A 155 -0.87 18.71 6.58
N VAL A 156 -1.41 18.77 7.78
CA VAL A 156 -1.01 19.77 8.78
C VAL A 156 -0.05 19.09 9.76
N PHE A 157 1.22 19.42 9.65
CA PHE A 157 2.23 18.93 10.59
C PHE A 157 2.15 19.70 11.90
N LYS A 158 1.91 18.99 12.99
CA LYS A 158 1.85 19.55 14.33
C LYS A 158 2.99 18.98 15.18
N LYS A 159 3.47 19.78 16.14
CA LYS A 159 4.33 19.25 17.20
C LYS A 159 3.54 18.23 18.01
N ILE A 160 4.17 17.11 18.36
CA ILE A 160 3.60 16.18 19.32
C ILE A 160 3.43 16.94 20.64
N PRO A 161 2.20 17.02 21.21
CA PRO A 161 1.98 17.69 22.47
C PRO A 161 2.73 16.97 23.60
N GLU A 162 3.19 17.73 24.58
CA GLU A 162 3.79 17.17 25.79
C GLU A 162 2.73 16.42 26.59
N SER A 163 3.06 15.23 27.10
CA SER A 163 2.18 14.49 27.98
C SER A 163 1.93 15.28 29.26
N LYS A 164 0.67 15.42 29.65
CA LYS A 164 0.24 16.16 30.87
C LYS A 164 -0.09 15.23 32.02
N THR A 165 -0.21 13.93 31.77
CA THR A 165 -0.54 12.92 32.78
C THR A 165 0.35 11.70 32.61
N TYR A 166 0.56 10.98 33.71
CA TYR A 166 1.34 9.72 33.72
C TYR A 166 0.71 8.65 32.81
N GLU A 167 -0.61 8.62 32.66
CA GLU A 167 -1.31 7.73 31.75
C GLU A 167 -1.00 8.02 30.29
N GLN A 168 -0.88 9.31 29.93
CA GLN A 168 -0.47 9.73 28.58
C GLN A 168 0.98 9.38 28.28
N GLU A 169 1.85 9.44 29.27
CA GLU A 169 3.28 9.12 29.14
C GLU A 169 3.49 7.60 28.94
N LEU A 170 2.66 6.76 29.55
CA LEU A 170 2.73 5.32 29.44
C LEU A 170 1.84 4.74 28.32
N ALA A 171 1.11 5.57 27.59
CA ALA A 171 0.23 5.13 26.53
C ALA A 171 1.03 4.44 25.39
N SER A 172 0.68 3.20 25.07
CA SER A 172 1.26 2.46 23.94
C SER A 172 0.74 2.92 22.59
N GLU A 173 -0.36 3.68 22.57
CA GLU A 173 -0.98 4.26 21.37
C GLU A 173 -1.03 5.77 21.45
N PRO A 174 -1.02 6.49 20.31
CA PRO A 174 -1.16 7.94 20.30
C PRO A 174 -2.47 8.37 20.96
N TRP A 175 -2.39 9.26 21.93
CA TRP A 175 -3.51 9.87 22.65
C TRP A 175 -3.86 11.27 22.13
N TYR A 176 -3.15 11.73 21.10
CA TYR A 176 -3.33 13.04 20.45
C TYR A 176 -3.76 12.85 18.99
N TYR A 177 -4.60 13.73 18.47
CA TYR A 177 -5.09 13.77 17.08
C TYR A 177 -5.03 15.19 16.51
#